data_f7f2ae3bdcfc8287c6648aaf91526df4
#
_entry.id   f7f2ae3bdcfc8287c6648aaf91526df4
#
_cell.length_a   1.000
_cell.length_b   1.000
_cell.length_c   1.000
_cell.angle_alpha   90.00
_cell.angle_beta   90.00
_cell.angle_gamma   90.00
#
_symmetry.space_group_name_H-M   'P 1'
#
loop_
_entity.id
_entity.type
_entity.pdbx_description
1 polymer ?
#
loop_
_entity_poly.entity_id
_entity_poly.type
_entity_poly.pdbx_seq_one_letter_code
_entity_poly.pdbx_strand_id
1 'polypeptide(L)'
;MPRKPKAKDGLTARERVAIYEAEQAQKQARMGAERESLESVPDALSPKAEPIPPKSAKKVERVLPKPQHATVRVDFSLPLDRVKPMHGMCNGPVSYGADISALYRDIGVPSIRFAGTDTAISAFAVDISRIFKNWSADPHDASNYDFAATDEYVRKAHDCGAKVIFRLGESLDRSGSKTCELPIDADVWCEVATCVIKHYNDYFAGGYAYGIERFEVLEYHKGANKGDRDRLFELYRRLSGVIKLYDGDLKVGGMCFDDEADARDFIKFCRKNHAPLDFLSLSCFDSSPLDASERVRNIVPMLKNLGYSDCEIIIGEWSYIAKNVDTSTNIAKNIMFGRNGDSSVRAKLFSEQSSIKGAAYALSSMLELGAIDEVASAHMYDGQPALSPWCAICDRFGEPLKTYYAFKMFGELYRAGASVYCESEQSEGYAHSGIYAAAATSADGSACVLVSSFEGCGVVDLRLEGIPSDLYTAEVFILDGVKNFERGDSVQLNGQKKRLLLNLSEYGAVLVKLY
;
A
#
# COMPACT_ATOMS: atom_id res chain seq x y z
N MET A 1 -29.58 31.05 29.64
CA MET A 1 -28.33 30.37 29.25
C MET A 1 -28.42 28.91 29.69
N PRO A 2 -28.45 27.92 28.83
CA PRO A 2 -28.41 26.52 29.26
C PRO A 2 -27.04 26.15 29.81
N ARG A 3 -27.02 25.48 30.95
CA ARG A 3 -25.76 24.95 31.57
C ARG A 3 -25.16 23.89 30.68
N LYS A 4 -23.87 24.05 30.33
CA LYS A 4 -23.09 23.03 29.59
C LYS A 4 -23.11 21.70 30.37
N PRO A 5 -23.22 20.56 29.69
CA PRO A 5 -23.15 19.27 30.35
C PRO A 5 -21.74 19.06 30.92
N LYS A 6 -21.66 18.75 32.20
CA LYS A 6 -20.42 18.32 32.87
C LYS A 6 -20.21 16.84 32.53
N ALA A 7 -19.01 16.47 32.12
CA ALA A 7 -18.64 15.08 32.02
C ALA A 7 -18.69 14.38 33.39
N LYS A 8 -18.74 13.04 33.40
CA LYS A 8 -18.93 12.22 34.63
C LYS A 8 -17.89 12.47 35.76
N ASP A 9 -16.72 13.03 35.42
CA ASP A 9 -15.63 13.37 36.35
C ASP A 9 -15.64 14.84 36.84
N GLY A 10 -16.60 15.63 36.37
CA GLY A 10 -16.78 17.03 36.79
C GLY A 10 -15.77 18.04 36.21
N LEU A 11 -14.81 17.59 35.40
CA LEU A 11 -13.77 18.43 34.81
C LEU A 11 -14.23 19.04 33.48
N THR A 12 -13.82 20.27 33.23
CA THR A 12 -14.01 20.95 31.95
C THR A 12 -12.95 20.48 30.94
N ALA A 13 -13.22 20.64 29.65
CA ALA A 13 -12.25 20.30 28.59
C ALA A 13 -10.88 21.00 28.79
N ARG A 14 -10.88 22.25 29.28
CA ARG A 14 -9.66 22.98 29.62
C ARG A 14 -8.86 22.36 30.76
N GLU A 15 -9.54 21.91 31.81
CA GLU A 15 -8.88 21.25 32.94
C GLU A 15 -8.25 19.90 32.53
N ARG A 16 -8.87 19.15 31.62
CA ARG A 16 -8.31 17.90 31.07
C ARG A 16 -7.08 18.13 30.21
N VAL A 17 -7.10 19.17 29.37
CA VAL A 17 -5.92 19.55 28.57
C VAL A 17 -4.76 19.94 29.48
N ALA A 18 -5.03 20.74 30.54
CA ALA A 18 -3.99 21.13 31.49
C ALA A 18 -3.41 19.93 32.26
N ILE A 19 -4.23 18.95 32.64
CA ILE A 19 -3.76 17.72 33.29
C ILE A 19 -2.88 16.92 32.34
N TYR A 20 -3.29 16.75 31.05
CA TYR A 20 -2.52 16.04 30.06
C TYR A 20 -1.17 16.72 29.77
N GLU A 21 -1.15 18.04 29.62
CA GLU A 21 0.09 18.78 29.41
C GLU A 21 1.04 18.66 30.61
N ALA A 22 0.51 18.67 31.82
CA ALA A 22 1.28 18.47 33.04
C ALA A 22 1.86 17.03 33.12
N GLU A 23 1.10 16.00 32.73
CA GLU A 23 1.56 14.62 32.68
C GLU A 23 2.65 14.43 31.62
N GLN A 24 2.53 15.07 30.45
CA GLN A 24 3.56 15.02 29.39
C GLN A 24 4.84 15.73 29.82
N ALA A 25 4.74 16.89 30.46
CA ALA A 25 5.90 17.61 31.01
C ALA A 25 6.63 16.77 32.08
N GLN A 26 5.89 16.07 32.93
CA GLN A 26 6.44 15.20 33.98
C GLN A 26 7.12 13.96 33.38
N LYS A 27 6.56 13.42 32.28
CA LYS A 27 7.14 12.30 31.53
C LYS A 27 8.44 12.70 30.82
N GLN A 28 8.49 13.89 30.22
CA GLN A 28 9.70 14.45 29.62
C GLN A 28 10.81 14.71 30.66
N ALA A 29 10.47 15.22 31.83
CA ALA A 29 11.42 15.44 32.91
C ALA A 29 12.01 14.11 33.43
N ARG A 30 11.21 13.05 33.54
CA ARG A 30 11.69 11.70 33.90
C ARG A 30 12.65 11.13 32.86
N MET A 31 12.32 11.24 31.58
CA MET A 31 13.20 10.76 30.49
C MET A 31 14.52 11.55 30.41
N GLY A 32 14.50 12.84 30.74
CA GLY A 32 15.71 13.67 30.86
C GLY A 32 16.62 13.19 32.00
N ALA A 33 16.03 12.90 33.18
CA ALA A 33 16.79 12.41 34.33
C ALA A 33 17.36 10.99 34.15
N GLU A 34 16.65 10.10 33.44
CA GLU A 34 17.17 8.78 33.08
C GLU A 34 18.33 8.85 32.05
N ARG A 35 18.33 9.87 31.19
CA ARG A 35 19.40 10.09 30.21
C ARG A 35 20.67 10.61 30.87
N GLU A 36 20.57 11.52 31.84
CA GLU A 36 21.72 12.00 32.62
C GLU A 36 22.32 10.90 33.52
N SER A 37 21.52 9.95 34.01
CA SER A 37 22.03 8.83 34.82
C SER A 37 22.77 7.75 34.01
N LEU A 38 22.56 7.68 32.71
CA LEU A 38 23.25 6.73 31.80
C LEU A 38 24.60 7.27 31.26
N GLU A 39 24.83 8.58 31.31
CA GLU A 39 26.09 9.21 30.88
C GLU A 39 27.18 9.23 31.96
N SER A 40 26.92 8.76 33.18
CA SER A 40 27.84 8.83 34.32
C SER A 40 28.49 7.51 34.76
N VAL A 41 28.56 6.48 33.90
CA VAL A 41 29.24 5.23 34.23
C VAL A 41 30.67 5.21 33.66
N PRO A 42 31.74 5.10 34.50
CA PRO A 42 33.11 5.06 34.02
C PRO A 42 33.44 3.74 33.34
N ASP A 43 34.16 3.83 32.25
CA ASP A 43 34.74 2.73 31.48
C ASP A 43 35.76 1.96 32.32
N ALA A 44 35.41 0.80 32.88
CA ALA A 44 36.36 -0.09 33.50
C ALA A 44 35.93 -1.56 33.36
N LEU A 45 36.80 -2.31 32.70
CA LEU A 45 36.94 -3.78 32.70
C LEU A 45 36.07 -4.56 31.70
N SER A 46 36.61 -4.72 30.49
CA SER A 46 36.27 -5.81 29.58
C SER A 46 36.96 -7.11 29.98
N PRO A 47 36.26 -8.22 30.27
CA PRO A 47 36.88 -9.52 30.35
C PRO A 47 37.22 -10.05 28.95
N LYS A 48 38.44 -10.60 28.79
CA LYS A 48 38.89 -11.27 27.58
C LYS A 48 37.97 -12.43 27.24
N ALA A 49 37.32 -12.37 26.07
CA ALA A 49 36.52 -13.48 25.55
C ALA A 49 37.42 -14.63 25.06
N GLU A 50 37.16 -15.85 25.56
CA GLU A 50 37.71 -17.08 24.99
C GLU A 50 37.11 -17.36 23.59
N PRO A 51 37.85 -18.03 22.68
CA PRO A 51 37.36 -18.27 21.33
C PRO A 51 36.20 -19.28 21.33
N ILE A 52 35.06 -18.84 20.80
CA ILE A 52 33.88 -19.66 20.59
C ILE A 52 34.16 -20.67 19.45
N PRO A 53 33.90 -21.98 19.63
CA PRO A 53 34.09 -22.96 18.57
C PRO A 53 33.16 -22.67 17.37
N PRO A 54 33.56 -23.02 16.13
CA PRO A 54 32.82 -22.70 14.93
C PRO A 54 31.44 -23.34 14.97
N LYS A 55 30.39 -22.50 14.89
CA LYS A 55 29.02 -22.98 14.73
C LYS A 55 28.89 -23.77 13.43
N SER A 56 28.24 -24.91 13.53
CA SER A 56 27.87 -25.86 12.49
C SER A 56 27.61 -25.25 11.12
N ALA A 57 28.13 -25.93 10.09
CA ALA A 57 27.95 -25.61 8.69
C ALA A 57 26.51 -25.24 8.39
N LYS A 58 26.28 -24.01 7.89
CA LYS A 58 25.01 -23.61 7.30
C LYS A 58 24.66 -24.63 6.21
N LYS A 59 23.48 -25.25 6.30
CA LYS A 59 22.92 -25.99 5.18
C LYS A 59 23.02 -25.10 3.96
N VAL A 60 23.83 -25.47 3.00
CA VAL A 60 23.82 -24.85 1.67
C VAL A 60 22.48 -25.24 1.08
N GLU A 61 21.53 -24.32 1.05
CA GLU A 61 20.32 -24.49 0.25
C GLU A 61 20.79 -24.78 -1.18
N ARG A 62 20.52 -25.97 -1.66
CA ARG A 62 20.72 -26.30 -3.08
C ARG A 62 19.75 -25.42 -3.87
N VAL A 63 20.26 -24.35 -4.44
CA VAL A 63 19.53 -23.58 -5.45
C VAL A 63 19.34 -24.54 -6.64
N LEU A 64 18.11 -25.04 -6.78
CA LEU A 64 17.76 -25.84 -7.96
C LEU A 64 17.87 -24.96 -9.21
N PRO A 65 18.39 -25.49 -10.33
CA PRO A 65 18.48 -24.72 -11.55
C PRO A 65 17.06 -24.32 -11.99
N LYS A 66 16.88 -23.05 -12.37
CA LYS A 66 15.60 -22.53 -12.83
C LYS A 66 15.22 -23.16 -14.16
N PRO A 67 13.94 -23.42 -14.44
CA PRO A 67 13.50 -23.93 -15.72
C PRO A 67 13.88 -22.94 -16.83
N GLN A 68 14.39 -23.46 -17.96
CA GLN A 68 14.73 -22.63 -19.11
C GLN A 68 13.50 -22.26 -19.96
N HIS A 69 12.39 -22.95 -19.74
CA HIS A 69 11.13 -22.76 -20.45
C HIS A 69 9.97 -22.78 -19.48
N ALA A 70 9.00 -21.90 -19.69
CA ALA A 70 7.70 -21.91 -19.03
C ALA A 70 6.59 -21.89 -20.07
N THR A 71 5.41 -22.41 -19.72
CA THR A 71 4.21 -22.33 -20.56
C THR A 71 3.21 -21.40 -19.89
N VAL A 72 2.62 -20.50 -20.67
CA VAL A 72 1.45 -19.70 -20.28
C VAL A 72 0.30 -20.07 -21.17
N ARG A 73 -0.82 -20.52 -20.59
CA ARG A 73 -2.06 -20.85 -21.30
C ARG A 73 -3.09 -19.76 -21.05
N VAL A 74 -3.71 -19.31 -22.12
CA VAL A 74 -4.82 -18.35 -22.09
C VAL A 74 -6.00 -18.95 -22.84
N ASP A 75 -7.17 -18.98 -22.21
CA ASP A 75 -8.42 -19.37 -22.87
C ASP A 75 -9.41 -18.21 -22.86
N PHE A 76 -9.57 -17.58 -24.01
CA PHE A 76 -10.49 -16.44 -24.18
C PHE A 76 -11.97 -16.84 -24.17
N SER A 77 -12.30 -18.12 -24.25
CA SER A 77 -13.68 -18.64 -24.12
C SER A 77 -14.14 -18.75 -22.67
N LEU A 78 -13.23 -18.62 -21.71
CA LEU A 78 -13.49 -18.70 -20.27
C LEU A 78 -13.38 -17.33 -19.62
N PRO A 79 -14.42 -16.48 -19.70
CA PRO A 79 -14.42 -15.18 -19.05
C PRO A 79 -14.45 -15.35 -17.54
N LEU A 80 -13.73 -14.47 -16.88
CA LEU A 80 -13.72 -14.26 -15.44
C LEU A 80 -14.33 -12.89 -15.11
N ASP A 81 -14.12 -12.43 -13.88
CA ASP A 81 -14.50 -11.08 -13.47
C ASP A 81 -13.61 -10.02 -14.16
N ARG A 82 -13.77 -8.77 -13.77
CA ARG A 82 -12.93 -7.69 -14.28
C ARG A 82 -11.52 -7.77 -13.71
N VAL A 83 -10.54 -7.32 -14.50
CA VAL A 83 -9.19 -7.07 -14.00
C VAL A 83 -9.26 -6.11 -12.82
N LYS A 84 -8.65 -6.49 -11.70
CA LYS A 84 -8.71 -5.74 -10.46
C LYS A 84 -7.72 -4.56 -10.46
N PRO A 85 -7.99 -3.48 -9.70
CA PRO A 85 -7.20 -2.25 -9.66
C PRO A 85 -5.94 -2.40 -8.79
N MET A 86 -4.97 -3.23 -9.21
CA MET A 86 -3.75 -3.49 -8.43
C MET A 86 -2.67 -2.42 -8.59
N HIS A 87 -2.80 -1.48 -9.53
CA HIS A 87 -1.84 -0.41 -9.82
C HIS A 87 -2.22 0.93 -9.17
N GLY A 88 -2.79 0.89 -7.97
CA GLY A 88 -3.01 2.05 -7.12
C GLY A 88 -1.70 2.59 -6.54
N MET A 89 -1.78 3.81 -6.00
CA MET A 89 -0.64 4.50 -5.38
C MET A 89 -0.96 4.93 -3.96
N CYS A 90 0.05 4.89 -3.08
CA CYS A 90 0.03 5.65 -1.85
C CYS A 90 0.46 7.07 -2.15
N ASN A 91 -0.32 8.05 -1.69
CA ASN A 91 -0.01 9.47 -1.85
C ASN A 91 0.11 9.95 -3.31
N GLY A 92 0.59 11.18 -3.50
CA GLY A 92 0.70 11.80 -4.83
C GLY A 92 -0.64 12.38 -5.31
N PRO A 93 -0.70 12.93 -6.52
CA PRO A 93 0.40 13.12 -7.48
C PRO A 93 1.22 14.39 -7.27
N VAL A 94 0.99 15.12 -6.18
CA VAL A 94 1.68 16.40 -5.91
C VAL A 94 2.47 16.35 -4.60
N SER A 95 3.65 16.97 -4.59
CA SER A 95 4.47 17.13 -3.38
C SER A 95 5.53 18.22 -3.60
N TYR A 96 5.74 19.09 -2.64
CA TYR A 96 6.81 20.11 -2.62
C TYR A 96 6.93 20.92 -3.93
N GLY A 97 5.80 21.25 -4.56
CA GLY A 97 5.79 21.99 -5.82
C GLY A 97 6.03 21.14 -7.08
N ALA A 98 6.30 19.85 -6.93
CA ALA A 98 6.29 18.91 -8.04
C ALA A 98 4.87 18.38 -8.30
N ASP A 99 4.48 18.27 -9.57
CA ASP A 99 3.19 17.77 -10.02
C ASP A 99 3.40 16.76 -11.14
N ILE A 100 3.12 15.49 -10.86
CA ILE A 100 3.21 14.38 -11.81
C ILE A 100 1.84 13.83 -12.21
N SER A 101 0.81 14.65 -12.11
CA SER A 101 -0.56 14.28 -12.50
C SER A 101 -0.66 13.74 -13.94
N ALA A 102 0.23 14.19 -14.83
CA ALA A 102 0.30 13.67 -16.20
C ALA A 102 0.67 12.19 -16.25
N LEU A 103 1.64 11.75 -15.41
CA LEU A 103 2.05 10.35 -15.32
C LEU A 103 0.93 9.49 -14.73
N TYR A 104 0.22 10.00 -13.72
CA TYR A 104 -0.92 9.31 -13.11
C TYR A 104 -2.06 9.08 -14.11
N ARG A 105 -2.40 10.09 -14.91
CA ARG A 105 -3.41 9.96 -15.97
C ARG A 105 -2.96 8.99 -17.08
N ASP A 106 -1.70 9.03 -17.48
CA ASP A 106 -1.17 8.14 -18.53
C ASP A 106 -1.13 6.67 -18.08
N ILE A 107 -0.75 6.40 -16.84
CA ILE A 107 -0.88 5.08 -16.20
C ILE A 107 -2.36 4.68 -16.12
N GLY A 108 -3.24 5.62 -15.83
CA GLY A 108 -4.63 5.38 -15.44
C GLY A 108 -4.73 4.86 -14.01
N VAL A 109 -4.01 5.50 -13.06
CA VAL A 109 -4.02 5.12 -11.64
C VAL A 109 -5.46 5.03 -11.13
N PRO A 110 -5.94 3.84 -10.71
CA PRO A 110 -7.35 3.64 -10.40
C PRO A 110 -7.75 4.18 -9.03
N SER A 111 -6.82 4.20 -8.09
CA SER A 111 -7.07 4.68 -6.73
C SER A 111 -5.79 5.19 -6.06
N ILE A 112 -6.00 6.14 -5.15
CA ILE A 112 -4.95 6.71 -4.30
C ILE A 112 -5.36 6.52 -2.85
N ARG A 113 -4.48 5.91 -2.04
CA ARG A 113 -4.60 5.82 -0.60
C ARG A 113 -3.73 6.89 0.05
N PHE A 114 -4.31 7.70 0.90
CA PHE A 114 -3.53 8.68 1.66
C PHE A 114 -2.88 8.02 2.88
N ALA A 115 -1.59 7.73 2.75
CA ALA A 115 -0.78 7.18 3.83
C ALA A 115 -0.08 8.29 4.63
N GLY A 116 0.13 8.06 5.90
CA GLY A 116 0.90 8.96 6.75
C GLY A 116 2.40 8.75 6.54
N THR A 117 3.10 9.72 5.93
CA THR A 117 4.54 9.70 5.80
C THR A 117 5.18 10.94 6.41
N ASP A 118 6.37 10.81 6.97
CA ASP A 118 7.13 11.91 7.54
C ASP A 118 7.97 12.70 6.53
N THR A 119 7.97 12.25 5.27
CA THR A 119 8.86 12.80 4.25
C THR A 119 8.20 13.84 3.36
N ALA A 120 6.88 13.98 3.42
CA ALA A 120 6.18 14.87 2.51
C ALA A 120 5.11 15.71 3.22
N ILE A 121 5.11 17.01 2.93
CA ILE A 121 4.12 17.97 3.43
C ILE A 121 2.70 17.53 3.06
N SER A 122 2.53 16.94 1.88
CA SER A 122 1.24 16.46 1.38
C SER A 122 0.65 15.33 2.24
N ALA A 123 1.48 14.47 2.85
CA ALA A 123 0.98 13.41 3.71
C ALA A 123 0.34 13.93 5.00
N PHE A 124 0.85 15.02 5.55
CA PHE A 124 0.25 15.68 6.70
C PHE A 124 -1.02 16.47 6.35
N ALA A 125 -1.28 16.72 5.07
CA ALA A 125 -2.44 17.48 4.64
C ALA A 125 -3.77 16.81 5.02
N VAL A 126 -3.79 15.48 5.19
CA VAL A 126 -4.99 14.72 5.56
C VAL A 126 -5.08 14.42 7.06
N ASP A 127 -4.13 14.86 7.86
CA ASP A 127 -4.17 14.67 9.32
C ASP A 127 -5.30 15.49 9.93
N ILE A 128 -6.13 14.84 10.73
CA ILE A 128 -7.33 15.47 11.32
C ILE A 128 -6.93 16.66 12.21
N SER A 129 -5.82 16.57 12.93
CA SER A 129 -5.29 17.68 13.76
C SER A 129 -4.82 18.89 12.94
N ARG A 130 -4.52 18.72 11.66
CA ARG A 130 -4.22 19.81 10.72
C ARG A 130 -5.46 20.48 10.19
N ILE A 131 -6.51 19.70 10.00
CA ILE A 131 -7.81 20.17 9.52
C ILE A 131 -8.56 20.86 10.65
N PHE A 132 -8.58 20.27 11.87
CA PHE A 132 -9.27 20.77 13.05
C PHE A 132 -8.28 21.01 14.18
N LYS A 133 -7.80 22.26 14.30
CA LYS A 133 -6.67 22.63 15.17
C LYS A 133 -7.05 22.89 16.62
N ASN A 134 -8.30 23.23 16.90
CA ASN A 134 -8.77 23.61 18.24
C ASN A 134 -9.78 22.60 18.79
N TRP A 135 -9.31 21.58 19.47
CA TRP A 135 -10.14 20.51 20.04
C TRP A 135 -11.13 20.95 21.14
N SER A 136 -11.09 22.22 21.56
CA SER A 136 -12.09 22.81 22.45
C SER A 136 -13.19 23.56 21.70
N ALA A 137 -13.10 23.68 20.39
CA ALA A 137 -14.09 24.33 19.54
C ALA A 137 -15.28 23.40 19.25
N ASP A 138 -16.36 23.96 18.71
CA ASP A 138 -17.53 23.21 18.29
C ASP A 138 -17.22 22.48 16.95
N PRO A 139 -17.29 21.12 16.90
CA PRO A 139 -17.06 20.38 15.68
C PRO A 139 -18.06 20.67 14.55
N HIS A 140 -19.23 21.22 14.87
CA HIS A 140 -20.25 21.52 13.88
C HIS A 140 -20.16 22.94 13.29
N ASP A 141 -19.26 23.77 13.83
CA ASP A 141 -18.98 25.10 13.26
C ASP A 141 -17.90 24.98 12.17
N ALA A 142 -18.33 25.18 10.91
CA ALA A 142 -17.48 25.12 9.73
C ALA A 142 -16.24 26.03 9.80
N SER A 143 -16.31 27.13 10.54
CA SER A 143 -15.21 28.09 10.67
C SER A 143 -14.02 27.55 11.48
N ASN A 144 -14.18 26.42 12.18
CA ASN A 144 -13.13 25.78 12.97
C ASN A 144 -12.23 24.83 12.14
N TYR A 145 -12.54 24.67 10.85
CA TYR A 145 -11.81 23.76 9.94
C TYR A 145 -10.92 24.53 8.98
N ASP A 146 -9.74 23.96 8.70
CA ASP A 146 -8.83 24.44 7.66
C ASP A 146 -8.60 23.33 6.64
N PHE A 147 -9.42 23.29 5.59
CA PHE A 147 -9.35 22.29 4.54
C PHE A 147 -8.41 22.65 3.39
N ALA A 148 -7.82 23.84 3.37
CA ALA A 148 -7.14 24.36 2.17
C ALA A 148 -6.08 23.41 1.58
N ALA A 149 -5.19 22.86 2.44
CA ALA A 149 -4.16 21.93 1.99
C ALA A 149 -4.73 20.55 1.63
N THR A 150 -5.73 20.09 2.38
CA THR A 150 -6.38 18.79 2.13
C THR A 150 -7.19 18.83 0.84
N ASP A 151 -7.90 19.93 0.59
CA ASP A 151 -8.68 20.13 -0.63
C ASP A 151 -7.81 20.11 -1.88
N GLU A 152 -6.68 20.80 -1.86
CA GLU A 152 -5.75 20.77 -3.00
C GLU A 152 -5.28 19.33 -3.28
N TYR A 153 -4.97 18.59 -2.24
CA TYR A 153 -4.45 17.23 -2.34
C TYR A 153 -5.50 16.23 -2.85
N VAL A 154 -6.70 16.25 -2.26
CA VAL A 154 -7.83 15.40 -2.68
C VAL A 154 -8.29 15.74 -4.09
N ARG A 155 -8.40 17.05 -4.42
CA ARG A 155 -8.78 17.50 -5.76
C ARG A 155 -7.79 17.01 -6.81
N LYS A 156 -6.49 17.08 -6.57
CA LYS A 156 -5.47 16.58 -7.51
C LYS A 156 -5.59 15.08 -7.76
N ALA A 157 -5.90 14.29 -6.74
CA ALA A 157 -6.17 12.86 -6.90
C ALA A 157 -7.43 12.63 -7.75
N HIS A 158 -8.50 13.34 -7.44
CA HIS A 158 -9.77 13.29 -8.18
C HIS A 158 -9.60 13.72 -9.65
N ASP A 159 -8.86 14.79 -9.92
CA ASP A 159 -8.60 15.32 -11.27
C ASP A 159 -7.77 14.34 -12.15
N CYS A 160 -7.09 13.38 -11.53
CA CYS A 160 -6.44 12.27 -12.22
C CYS A 160 -7.40 11.13 -12.58
N GLY A 161 -8.66 11.20 -12.15
CA GLY A 161 -9.64 10.13 -12.31
C GLY A 161 -9.49 9.00 -11.29
N ALA A 162 -8.67 9.18 -10.25
CA ALA A 162 -8.44 8.17 -9.23
C ALA A 162 -9.50 8.23 -8.12
N LYS A 163 -10.00 7.06 -7.68
CA LYS A 163 -10.77 6.95 -6.44
C LYS A 163 -9.86 7.20 -5.24
N VAL A 164 -10.41 7.79 -4.18
CA VAL A 164 -9.66 8.06 -2.95
C VAL A 164 -10.03 7.04 -1.88
N ILE A 165 -9.02 6.50 -1.20
CA ILE A 165 -9.16 5.85 0.10
C ILE A 165 -8.64 6.86 1.13
N PHE A 166 -9.57 7.46 1.87
CA PHE A 166 -9.25 8.54 2.80
C PHE A 166 -8.90 7.98 4.17
N ARG A 167 -7.69 8.27 4.65
CA ARG A 167 -7.27 7.90 6.01
C ARG A 167 -7.78 8.94 7.01
N LEU A 168 -8.62 8.50 7.93
CA LEU A 168 -9.08 9.28 9.08
C LEU A 168 -8.16 9.01 10.26
N GLY A 169 -7.26 9.93 10.56
CA GLY A 169 -6.30 9.79 11.64
C GLY A 169 -5.14 10.76 11.52
N GLU A 170 -4.06 10.43 12.18
CA GLU A 170 -2.82 11.20 12.21
C GLU A 170 -1.71 10.43 11.51
N SER A 171 -0.79 11.16 10.88
CA SER A 171 0.47 10.60 10.40
C SER A 171 1.30 10.10 11.58
N LEU A 172 2.03 9.01 11.37
CA LEU A 172 2.92 8.49 12.39
C LEU A 172 4.06 9.48 12.63
N ASP A 173 4.24 9.91 13.89
CA ASP A 173 5.41 10.69 14.27
C ASP A 173 6.65 9.79 14.24
N ARG A 174 7.56 10.09 13.32
CA ARG A 174 8.83 9.37 13.14
C ARG A 174 10.01 10.06 13.80
N SER A 175 9.77 11.15 14.56
CA SER A 175 10.83 11.89 15.27
C SER A 175 11.42 11.13 16.46
N GLY A 176 10.94 9.91 16.73
CA GLY A 176 11.42 9.01 17.80
C GLY A 176 10.42 8.78 18.92
N SER A 177 9.37 9.57 19.05
CA SER A 177 8.23 9.22 19.88
C SER A 177 7.28 8.37 19.03
N LYS A 178 7.26 7.09 19.27
CA LYS A 178 6.54 6.06 18.49
C LYS A 178 5.03 6.04 18.74
N THR A 179 4.42 7.14 19.01
CA THR A 179 3.00 7.20 19.34
C THR A 179 2.27 7.99 18.26
N CYS A 180 1.36 7.33 17.54
CA CYS A 180 0.21 8.02 16.99
C CYS A 180 -0.44 8.75 18.19
N GLU A 181 -0.50 10.06 18.18
CA GLU A 181 -1.18 10.80 19.23
C GLU A 181 -2.66 10.43 19.17
N LEU A 182 -3.10 9.64 20.15
CA LEU A 182 -4.49 9.28 20.28
C LEU A 182 -5.28 10.48 20.80
N PRO A 183 -6.48 10.72 20.26
CA PRO A 183 -7.30 11.84 20.68
C PRO A 183 -7.62 11.76 22.18
N ILE A 184 -7.63 12.91 22.83
CA ILE A 184 -7.96 13.04 24.26
C ILE A 184 -9.45 12.74 24.49
N ASP A 185 -10.30 13.22 23.58
CA ASP A 185 -11.75 12.99 23.59
C ASP A 185 -12.15 12.25 22.30
N ALA A 186 -12.47 10.97 22.45
CA ALA A 186 -12.84 10.12 21.32
C ALA A 186 -14.19 10.50 20.69
N ASP A 187 -15.12 11.09 21.48
CA ASP A 187 -16.43 11.46 20.97
C ASP A 187 -16.30 12.71 20.09
N VAL A 188 -15.59 13.73 20.54
CA VAL A 188 -15.27 14.92 19.73
C VAL A 188 -14.49 14.54 18.49
N TRP A 189 -13.54 13.60 18.61
CA TRP A 189 -12.76 13.15 17.45
C TRP A 189 -13.62 12.45 16.40
N CYS A 190 -14.58 11.61 16.81
CA CYS A 190 -15.54 10.97 15.91
C CYS A 190 -16.44 12.00 15.20
N GLU A 191 -16.89 13.05 15.90
CA GLU A 191 -17.67 14.15 15.32
C GLU A 191 -16.85 14.90 14.26
N VAL A 192 -15.60 15.25 14.58
CA VAL A 192 -14.68 15.92 13.64
C VAL A 192 -14.43 15.04 12.40
N ALA A 193 -14.11 13.74 12.60
CA ALA A 193 -13.90 12.81 11.49
C ALA A 193 -15.15 12.68 10.60
N THR A 194 -16.34 12.69 11.18
CA THR A 194 -17.60 12.68 10.44
C THR A 194 -17.79 13.98 9.63
N CYS A 195 -17.41 15.11 10.18
CA CYS A 195 -17.44 16.40 9.45
C CYS A 195 -16.43 16.42 8.29
N VAL A 196 -15.27 15.77 8.43
CA VAL A 196 -14.33 15.57 7.30
C VAL A 196 -14.96 14.72 6.19
N ILE A 197 -15.66 13.64 6.54
CA ILE A 197 -16.41 12.83 5.56
C ILE A 197 -17.45 13.68 4.84
N LYS A 198 -18.26 14.44 5.59
CA LYS A 198 -19.29 15.33 5.04
C LYS A 198 -18.71 16.43 4.15
N HIS A 199 -17.50 16.91 4.45
CA HIS A 199 -16.83 17.91 3.62
C HIS A 199 -16.60 17.38 2.19
N TYR A 200 -16.17 16.12 2.05
CA TYR A 200 -15.91 15.54 0.73
C TYR A 200 -17.13 14.87 0.07
N ASN A 201 -18.18 14.57 0.82
CA ASN A 201 -19.34 13.87 0.30
C ASN A 201 -20.65 14.70 0.33
N ASP A 202 -20.79 15.68 1.25
CA ASP A 202 -22.04 16.40 1.52
C ASP A 202 -21.87 17.92 1.65
N TYR A 203 -20.86 18.49 1.03
CA TYR A 203 -20.62 19.95 0.97
C TYR A 203 -20.44 20.67 2.32
N PHE A 204 -20.16 19.95 3.41
CA PHE A 204 -19.88 20.60 4.71
C PHE A 204 -18.72 21.60 4.58
N ALA A 205 -18.81 22.76 5.22
CA ALA A 205 -17.80 23.82 5.21
C ALA A 205 -17.38 24.28 3.81
N GLY A 206 -18.31 24.31 2.83
CA GLY A 206 -18.01 24.68 1.45
C GLY A 206 -17.28 23.61 0.65
N GLY A 207 -17.35 22.36 1.07
CA GLY A 207 -16.67 21.23 0.47
C GLY A 207 -17.31 20.68 -0.80
N TYR A 208 -17.23 19.37 -1.00
CA TYR A 208 -17.46 18.69 -2.28
C TYR A 208 -18.51 17.56 -2.15
N ALA A 209 -18.89 16.99 -3.29
CA ALA A 209 -19.62 15.73 -3.39
C ALA A 209 -18.84 14.75 -4.28
N TYR A 210 -17.62 14.40 -3.87
CA TYR A 210 -16.76 13.48 -4.62
C TYR A 210 -17.19 12.02 -4.50
N GLY A 211 -18.05 11.69 -3.52
CA GLY A 211 -18.52 10.33 -3.30
C GLY A 211 -17.39 9.40 -2.90
N ILE A 212 -16.55 9.82 -1.96
CA ILE A 212 -15.51 8.94 -1.41
C ILE A 212 -16.18 7.77 -0.70
N GLU A 213 -15.94 6.57 -1.19
CA GLU A 213 -16.62 5.34 -0.72
C GLU A 213 -15.89 4.68 0.44
N ARG A 214 -14.55 4.82 0.54
CA ARG A 214 -13.69 4.08 1.48
C ARG A 214 -12.96 5.00 2.43
N PHE A 215 -13.17 4.75 3.72
CA PHE A 215 -12.51 5.45 4.80
C PHE A 215 -11.70 4.48 5.66
N GLU A 216 -10.39 4.67 5.68
CA GLU A 216 -9.48 3.92 6.53
C GLU A 216 -9.35 4.61 7.88
N VAL A 217 -9.67 3.89 8.94
CA VAL A 217 -9.65 4.44 10.29
C VAL A 217 -8.32 4.15 10.95
N LEU A 218 -7.55 5.21 11.16
CA LEU A 218 -6.24 5.20 11.77
C LEU A 218 -5.18 4.42 10.95
N GLU A 219 -3.97 4.49 11.40
CA GLU A 219 -2.84 3.69 10.90
C GLU A 219 -2.19 2.96 12.07
N TYR A 220 -1.97 1.65 11.92
CA TYR A 220 -1.38 0.84 12.97
C TYR A 220 0.13 1.00 13.00
N HIS A 221 0.70 1.13 14.19
CA HIS A 221 2.13 1.20 14.36
C HIS A 221 2.65 -0.01 15.14
N LYS A 222 3.50 -0.81 14.50
CA LYS A 222 4.18 -1.93 15.15
C LYS A 222 5.06 -1.44 16.30
N GLY A 223 4.80 -1.97 17.48
CA GLY A 223 5.51 -1.60 18.71
C GLY A 223 4.73 -0.62 19.60
N ALA A 224 3.48 -0.30 19.26
CA ALA A 224 2.56 0.24 20.23
C ALA A 224 2.48 -0.70 21.45
N ASN A 225 2.58 -0.16 22.66
CA ASN A 225 2.35 -0.97 23.85
C ASN A 225 0.89 -1.46 23.88
N LYS A 226 0.62 -2.52 24.65
CA LYS A 226 -0.71 -3.13 24.68
C LYS A 226 -1.82 -2.12 25.02
N GLY A 227 -1.57 -1.17 25.90
CA GLY A 227 -2.56 -0.15 26.29
C GLY A 227 -2.90 0.79 25.14
N ASP A 228 -1.90 1.24 24.38
CA ASP A 228 -2.12 2.09 23.21
C ASP A 228 -2.83 1.32 22.10
N ARG A 229 -2.49 0.04 21.89
CA ARG A 229 -3.18 -0.85 20.95
C ARG A 229 -4.67 -1.00 21.27
N ASP A 230 -4.99 -1.29 22.54
CA ASP A 230 -6.37 -1.46 22.98
C ASP A 230 -7.18 -0.14 22.83
N ARG A 231 -6.56 1.01 23.05
CA ARG A 231 -7.18 2.33 22.80
C ARG A 231 -7.38 2.59 21.30
N LEU A 232 -6.42 2.24 20.44
CA LEU A 232 -6.56 2.32 18.98
C LEU A 232 -7.73 1.49 18.48
N PHE A 233 -7.84 0.24 18.93
CA PHE A 233 -8.92 -0.66 18.54
C PHE A 233 -10.29 -0.15 19.02
N GLU A 234 -10.36 0.41 20.24
CA GLU A 234 -11.59 1.01 20.75
C GLU A 234 -11.99 2.27 19.97
N LEU A 235 -11.03 3.11 19.57
CA LEU A 235 -11.29 4.27 18.75
C LEU A 235 -11.79 3.86 17.35
N TYR A 236 -11.18 2.81 16.75
CA TYR A 236 -11.70 2.21 15.52
C TYR A 236 -13.16 1.80 15.67
N ARG A 237 -13.49 1.02 16.72
CA ARG A 237 -14.85 0.55 16.97
C ARG A 237 -15.86 1.70 17.04
N ARG A 238 -15.50 2.78 17.72
CA ARG A 238 -16.37 3.96 17.86
C ARG A 238 -16.58 4.64 16.52
N LEU A 239 -15.50 5.00 15.82
CA LEU A 239 -15.60 5.72 14.57
C LEU A 239 -16.26 4.87 13.47
N SER A 240 -15.89 3.59 13.35
CA SER A 240 -16.53 2.71 12.35
C SER A 240 -18.04 2.59 12.56
N GLY A 241 -18.48 2.51 13.82
CA GLY A 241 -19.90 2.55 14.17
C GLY A 241 -20.58 3.86 13.79
N VAL A 242 -19.94 5.00 14.07
CA VAL A 242 -20.47 6.34 13.71
C VAL A 242 -20.57 6.51 12.19
N ILE A 243 -19.56 6.08 11.43
CA ILE A 243 -19.58 6.13 9.97
C ILE A 243 -20.75 5.32 9.42
N LYS A 244 -20.95 4.09 9.90
CA LYS A 244 -22.08 3.24 9.46
C LYS A 244 -23.46 3.76 9.86
N LEU A 245 -23.55 4.51 10.94
CA LEU A 245 -24.78 5.22 11.34
C LEU A 245 -25.04 6.46 10.47
N TYR A 246 -23.98 7.14 10.02
CA TYR A 246 -24.11 8.27 9.12
C TYR A 246 -24.49 7.82 7.71
N ASP A 247 -23.80 6.84 7.15
CA ASP A 247 -24.07 6.24 5.85
C ASP A 247 -23.64 4.77 5.85
N GLY A 248 -24.61 3.87 5.77
CA GLY A 248 -24.39 2.41 5.80
C GLY A 248 -23.65 1.87 4.58
N ASP A 249 -23.66 2.59 3.46
CA ASP A 249 -23.03 2.19 2.20
C ASP A 249 -21.53 2.51 2.16
N LEU A 250 -21.06 3.42 3.00
CA LEU A 250 -19.63 3.72 3.11
C LEU A 250 -18.88 2.51 3.65
N LYS A 251 -17.78 2.18 3.00
CA LYS A 251 -16.88 1.11 3.44
C LYS A 251 -15.87 1.66 4.45
N VAL A 252 -15.82 1.02 5.61
CA VAL A 252 -14.90 1.36 6.69
C VAL A 252 -13.99 0.20 7.02
N GLY A 253 -12.70 0.47 7.22
CA GLY A 253 -11.70 -0.55 7.52
C GLY A 253 -10.41 0.06 8.06
N GLY A 254 -9.38 -0.72 8.10
CA GLY A 254 -8.04 -0.29 8.54
C GLY A 254 -7.20 -1.50 8.93
N MET A 255 -6.11 -1.32 9.53
CA MET A 255 -5.30 -0.14 9.95
C MET A 255 -3.92 -0.20 9.30
N CYS A 256 -3.82 -0.82 8.12
CA CYS A 256 -2.56 -1.03 7.39
C CYS A 256 -1.49 -1.79 8.20
N PHE A 257 -1.83 -3.02 8.63
CA PHE A 257 -0.95 -3.83 9.47
C PHE A 257 0.28 -4.36 8.72
N ASP A 258 1.44 -4.18 9.31
CA ASP A 258 2.71 -4.77 8.85
C ASP A 258 3.01 -6.13 9.53
N ASP A 259 2.23 -6.50 10.54
CA ASP A 259 2.36 -7.75 11.30
C ASP A 259 1.07 -8.56 11.28
N GLU A 260 1.20 -9.85 10.95
CA GLU A 260 0.06 -10.76 10.82
C GLU A 260 -0.61 -11.06 12.17
N ALA A 261 0.17 -11.11 13.26
CA ALA A 261 -0.37 -11.38 14.60
C ALA A 261 -1.24 -10.19 15.08
N ASP A 262 -0.78 -8.96 14.84
CA ASP A 262 -1.52 -7.75 15.19
C ASP A 262 -2.82 -7.64 14.37
N ALA A 263 -2.77 -7.94 13.07
CA ALA A 263 -3.96 -8.02 12.23
C ALA A 263 -4.97 -9.06 12.74
N ARG A 264 -4.50 -10.24 13.15
CA ARG A 264 -5.33 -11.30 13.73
C ARG A 264 -5.97 -10.88 15.06
N ASP A 265 -5.25 -10.17 15.91
CA ASP A 265 -5.79 -9.66 17.17
C ASP A 265 -6.84 -8.58 16.93
N PHE A 266 -6.64 -7.72 15.93
CA PHE A 266 -7.63 -6.73 15.50
C PHE A 266 -8.94 -7.36 14.99
N ILE A 267 -8.84 -8.37 14.12
CA ILE A 267 -10.03 -9.09 13.61
C ILE A 267 -10.81 -9.73 14.77
N LYS A 268 -10.13 -10.37 15.74
CA LYS A 268 -10.76 -10.92 16.95
C LYS A 268 -11.45 -9.84 17.78
N PHE A 269 -10.79 -8.69 17.95
CA PHE A 269 -11.36 -7.55 18.65
C PHE A 269 -12.63 -7.05 17.95
N CYS A 270 -12.62 -6.86 16.64
CA CYS A 270 -13.78 -6.45 15.87
C CYS A 270 -14.93 -7.44 16.04
N ARG A 271 -14.67 -8.75 15.93
CA ARG A 271 -15.68 -9.78 16.14
C ARG A 271 -16.29 -9.75 17.54
N LYS A 272 -15.45 -9.68 18.57
CA LYS A 272 -15.87 -9.64 19.98
C LYS A 272 -16.75 -8.44 20.29
N ASN A 273 -16.46 -7.29 19.68
CA ASN A 273 -17.09 -6.02 19.99
C ASN A 273 -18.11 -5.58 18.91
N HIS A 274 -18.43 -6.47 17.96
CA HIS A 274 -19.36 -6.19 16.85
C HIS A 274 -18.99 -4.92 16.07
N ALA A 275 -17.70 -4.66 15.91
CA ALA A 275 -17.23 -3.50 15.14
C ALA A 275 -17.39 -3.78 13.64
N PRO A 276 -17.92 -2.84 12.84
CA PRO A 276 -17.93 -2.94 11.39
C PRO A 276 -16.51 -3.12 10.84
N LEU A 277 -16.36 -3.99 9.84
CA LEU A 277 -15.09 -4.22 9.14
C LEU A 277 -15.39 -4.62 7.70
N ASP A 278 -15.45 -3.64 6.79
CA ASP A 278 -15.71 -3.87 5.37
C ASP A 278 -14.43 -4.21 4.61
N PHE A 279 -13.28 -3.72 5.08
CA PHE A 279 -11.98 -4.10 4.53
C PHE A 279 -10.89 -4.12 5.62
N LEU A 280 -9.92 -5.01 5.42
CA LEU A 280 -8.67 -5.04 6.19
C LEU A 280 -7.53 -4.55 5.31
N SER A 281 -6.74 -3.59 5.78
CA SER A 281 -5.56 -3.16 5.04
C SER A 281 -4.26 -3.71 5.63
N LEU A 282 -3.33 -4.07 4.74
CA LEU A 282 -2.04 -4.68 5.06
C LEU A 282 -0.91 -3.85 4.45
N SER A 283 0.23 -3.82 5.15
CA SER A 283 1.48 -3.23 4.68
C SER A 283 2.48 -4.34 4.36
N CYS A 284 2.97 -4.38 3.11
CA CYS A 284 3.77 -5.48 2.55
C CYS A 284 5.03 -4.94 1.88
N PHE A 285 6.13 -4.83 2.62
CA PHE A 285 7.43 -4.44 2.08
C PHE A 285 8.30 -5.69 1.96
N ASP A 286 8.35 -6.26 0.77
CA ASP A 286 8.82 -7.62 0.56
C ASP A 286 9.85 -7.71 -0.58
N SER A 287 10.54 -8.86 -0.64
CA SER A 287 11.57 -9.12 -1.67
C SER A 287 11.14 -10.08 -2.76
N SER A 288 9.99 -10.73 -2.57
CA SER A 288 9.38 -11.66 -3.51
C SER A 288 7.94 -11.28 -3.80
N PRO A 289 7.46 -11.38 -5.04
CA PRO A 289 6.04 -11.17 -5.38
C PRO A 289 5.08 -12.09 -4.63
N LEU A 290 5.55 -13.23 -4.11
CA LEU A 290 4.74 -14.21 -3.38
C LEU A 290 4.53 -13.86 -1.91
N ASP A 291 5.40 -13.06 -1.29
CA ASP A 291 5.38 -12.83 0.15
C ASP A 291 4.05 -12.17 0.60
N ALA A 292 3.58 -11.16 -0.14
CA ALA A 292 2.31 -10.49 0.13
C ALA A 292 1.11 -11.43 -0.07
N SER A 293 1.11 -12.23 -1.12
CA SER A 293 0.02 -13.18 -1.41
C SER A 293 -0.07 -14.30 -0.37
N GLU A 294 1.07 -14.80 0.13
CA GLU A 294 1.10 -15.77 1.21
C GLU A 294 0.49 -15.20 2.50
N ARG A 295 0.82 -13.95 2.84
CA ARG A 295 0.24 -13.25 4.00
C ARG A 295 -1.28 -13.13 3.88
N VAL A 296 -1.79 -12.76 2.71
CA VAL A 296 -3.23 -12.70 2.45
C VAL A 296 -3.87 -14.08 2.62
N ARG A 297 -3.31 -15.12 2.01
CA ARG A 297 -3.82 -16.50 2.12
C ARG A 297 -3.84 -17.03 3.55
N ASN A 298 -2.96 -16.54 4.42
CA ASN A 298 -2.95 -16.87 5.83
C ASN A 298 -4.04 -16.16 6.64
N ILE A 299 -4.46 -14.96 6.24
CA ILE A 299 -5.45 -14.13 6.97
C ILE A 299 -6.87 -14.44 6.54
N VAL A 300 -7.12 -14.67 5.26
CA VAL A 300 -8.45 -14.89 4.67
C VAL A 300 -9.27 -16.00 5.38
N PRO A 301 -8.72 -17.19 5.69
CA PRO A 301 -9.49 -18.22 6.38
C PRO A 301 -9.98 -17.76 7.75
N MET A 302 -9.22 -16.91 8.44
CA MET A 302 -9.63 -16.37 9.73
C MET A 302 -10.77 -15.37 9.61
N LEU A 303 -10.73 -14.47 8.63
CA LEU A 303 -11.82 -13.54 8.35
C LEU A 303 -13.12 -14.32 8.11
N LYS A 304 -13.09 -15.34 7.23
CA LYS A 304 -14.24 -16.19 6.93
C LYS A 304 -14.76 -16.92 8.17
N ASN A 305 -13.87 -17.53 8.96
CA ASN A 305 -14.25 -18.27 10.17
C ASN A 305 -14.85 -17.38 11.27
N LEU A 306 -14.50 -16.09 11.29
CA LEU A 306 -15.05 -15.12 12.24
C LEU A 306 -16.27 -14.37 11.70
N GLY A 307 -16.80 -14.75 10.53
CA GLY A 307 -18.02 -14.20 9.95
C GLY A 307 -17.82 -12.88 9.19
N TYR A 308 -16.59 -12.61 8.73
CA TYR A 308 -16.23 -11.49 7.86
C TYR A 308 -15.97 -11.99 6.43
N SER A 309 -16.87 -12.81 5.88
CA SER A 309 -16.71 -13.41 4.54
C SER A 309 -16.63 -12.37 3.41
N ASP A 310 -17.30 -11.23 3.60
CA ASP A 310 -17.36 -10.14 2.61
C ASP A 310 -16.32 -9.05 2.85
N CYS A 311 -15.44 -9.25 3.86
CA CYS A 311 -14.37 -8.31 4.15
C CYS A 311 -13.30 -8.36 3.05
N GLU A 312 -13.12 -7.24 2.37
CA GLU A 312 -12.09 -7.08 1.34
C GLU A 312 -10.69 -6.98 1.98
N ILE A 313 -9.67 -7.45 1.26
CA ILE A 313 -8.27 -7.15 1.59
C ILE A 313 -7.79 -6.01 0.70
N ILE A 314 -7.22 -4.99 1.31
CA ILE A 314 -6.51 -3.92 0.61
C ILE A 314 -5.02 -4.04 0.97
N ILE A 315 -4.15 -4.15 -0.04
CA ILE A 315 -2.73 -3.97 0.21
C ILE A 315 -2.49 -2.46 0.22
N GLY A 316 -2.61 -1.90 1.43
CA GLY A 316 -2.60 -0.45 1.66
C GLY A 316 -1.26 0.19 1.36
N GLU A 317 -0.18 -0.54 1.62
CA GLU A 317 1.19 -0.14 1.29
C GLU A 317 1.99 -1.35 0.85
N TRP A 318 2.68 -1.24 -0.29
CA TRP A 318 3.64 -2.25 -0.69
C TRP A 318 4.78 -1.63 -1.49
N SER A 319 5.96 -2.21 -1.38
CA SER A 319 7.12 -1.85 -2.18
C SER A 319 8.16 -2.96 -2.17
N TYR A 320 9.06 -2.93 -3.16
CA TYR A 320 10.19 -3.85 -3.22
C TYR A 320 11.26 -3.48 -2.19
N ILE A 321 11.68 -4.45 -1.39
CA ILE A 321 12.87 -4.36 -0.53
C ILE A 321 13.74 -5.58 -0.74
N ALA A 322 15.02 -5.37 -1.05
CA ALA A 322 15.95 -6.46 -1.24
C ALA A 322 16.16 -7.30 0.04
N LYS A 323 16.31 -8.61 -0.10
CA LYS A 323 16.50 -9.58 1.02
C LYS A 323 17.64 -9.24 2.00
N ASN A 324 18.64 -8.51 1.55
CA ASN A 324 19.81 -8.13 2.35
C ASN A 324 19.63 -6.82 3.12
N VAL A 325 18.47 -6.18 3.03
CA VAL A 325 18.12 -5.01 3.82
C VAL A 325 17.37 -5.49 5.05
N ASP A 326 18.03 -5.44 6.21
CA ASP A 326 17.40 -5.77 7.48
C ASP A 326 16.40 -4.68 7.88
N THR A 327 15.13 -4.94 7.64
CA THR A 327 14.01 -4.06 8.03
C THR A 327 13.58 -4.25 9.49
N SER A 328 14.07 -5.32 10.15
CA SER A 328 13.67 -5.68 11.52
C SER A 328 14.35 -4.81 12.57
N THR A 329 15.46 -4.16 12.25
CA THR A 329 16.22 -3.35 13.20
C THR A 329 15.80 -1.89 13.15
N ASN A 330 15.87 -1.20 14.30
CA ASN A 330 15.73 0.26 14.36
C ASN A 330 16.74 0.98 13.45
N ILE A 331 17.85 0.33 13.10
CA ILE A 331 18.86 0.83 12.17
C ILE A 331 18.29 0.92 10.76
N ALA A 332 17.64 -0.12 10.25
CA ALA A 332 17.02 -0.08 8.93
C ALA A 332 15.90 0.99 8.88
N LYS A 333 15.07 1.08 9.92
CA LYS A 333 14.05 2.13 10.06
C LYS A 333 14.69 3.53 10.11
N ASN A 334 15.77 3.71 10.85
CA ASN A 334 16.49 4.99 10.91
C ASN A 334 17.22 5.33 9.61
N ILE A 335 17.72 4.33 8.87
CA ILE A 335 18.33 4.51 7.55
C ILE A 335 17.26 4.90 6.53
N MET A 336 16.10 4.24 6.56
CA MET A 336 15.00 4.50 5.64
C MET A 336 14.27 5.81 5.93
N PHE A 337 14.13 6.15 7.20
CA PHE A 337 13.28 7.25 7.65
C PHE A 337 14.00 8.30 8.52
N GLY A 338 15.23 8.06 8.96
CA GLY A 338 15.94 8.93 9.92
C GLY A 338 16.71 10.07 9.28
N ARG A 339 16.85 11.19 10.02
CA ARG A 339 17.67 12.35 9.63
C ARG A 339 19.17 12.04 9.51
N ASN A 340 19.66 10.99 10.17
CA ASN A 340 21.06 10.55 10.19
C ASN A 340 21.29 9.25 9.41
N GLY A 341 20.35 8.87 8.51
CA GLY A 341 20.46 7.63 7.76
C GLY A 341 21.65 7.64 6.78
N ASP A 342 22.24 6.46 6.60
CA ASP A 342 23.30 6.26 5.61
C ASP A 342 22.74 6.51 4.19
N SER A 343 23.20 7.58 3.56
CA SER A 343 22.77 7.98 2.23
C SER A 343 23.06 6.91 1.17
N SER A 344 24.05 6.04 1.41
CA SER A 344 24.39 4.93 0.50
C SER A 344 23.32 3.84 0.47
N VAL A 345 22.72 3.52 1.61
CA VAL A 345 21.63 2.52 1.70
C VAL A 345 20.35 3.05 1.04
N ARG A 346 20.02 4.32 1.26
CA ARG A 346 18.89 4.96 0.56
C ARG A 346 19.10 4.98 -0.96
N ALA A 347 20.27 5.36 -1.42
CA ALA A 347 20.60 5.37 -2.84
C ALA A 347 20.51 3.97 -3.44
N LYS A 348 20.95 2.94 -2.71
CA LYS A 348 20.86 1.55 -3.16
C LYS A 348 19.41 1.07 -3.25
N LEU A 349 18.59 1.33 -2.22
CA LEU A 349 17.17 0.99 -2.22
C LEU A 349 16.45 1.65 -3.40
N PHE A 350 16.59 2.94 -3.57
CA PHE A 350 16.00 3.67 -4.68
C PHE A 350 16.49 3.14 -6.04
N SER A 351 17.78 2.87 -6.18
CA SER A 351 18.37 2.29 -7.40
C SER A 351 17.78 0.92 -7.74
N GLU A 352 17.52 0.07 -6.76
CA GLU A 352 16.92 -1.24 -7.00
C GLU A 352 15.42 -1.13 -7.31
N GLN A 353 14.67 -0.31 -6.58
CA GLN A 353 13.24 -0.10 -6.79
C GLN A 353 12.92 0.54 -8.15
N SER A 354 13.75 1.47 -8.61
CA SER A 354 13.59 2.17 -9.88
C SER A 354 14.16 1.43 -11.09
N SER A 355 14.84 0.29 -10.85
CA SER A 355 15.44 -0.55 -11.88
C SER A 355 14.43 -1.50 -12.54
N ILE A 356 14.90 -2.24 -13.55
CA ILE A 356 14.10 -3.31 -14.16
C ILE A 356 13.70 -4.41 -13.15
N LYS A 357 14.51 -4.65 -12.13
CA LYS A 357 14.18 -5.60 -11.06
C LYS A 357 12.98 -5.11 -10.23
N GLY A 358 12.97 -3.83 -9.82
CA GLY A 358 11.83 -3.23 -9.14
C GLY A 358 10.58 -3.20 -10.01
N ALA A 359 10.71 -2.90 -11.30
CA ALA A 359 9.62 -2.94 -12.26
C ALA A 359 9.03 -4.34 -12.44
N ALA A 360 9.87 -5.36 -12.55
CA ALA A 360 9.46 -6.75 -12.64
C ALA A 360 8.79 -7.24 -11.35
N TYR A 361 9.34 -6.86 -10.18
CA TYR A 361 8.68 -7.12 -8.89
C TYR A 361 7.29 -6.50 -8.85
N ALA A 362 7.17 -5.22 -9.24
CA ALA A 362 5.90 -4.51 -9.22
C ALA A 362 4.84 -5.19 -10.11
N LEU A 363 5.18 -5.51 -11.37
CA LEU A 363 4.26 -6.22 -12.26
C LEU A 363 3.88 -7.60 -11.72
N SER A 364 4.86 -8.38 -11.30
CA SER A 364 4.63 -9.74 -10.80
C SER A 364 3.77 -9.73 -9.54
N SER A 365 3.99 -8.78 -8.62
CA SER A 365 3.16 -8.61 -7.43
C SER A 365 1.71 -8.22 -7.77
N MET A 366 1.53 -7.28 -8.72
CA MET A 366 0.18 -6.89 -9.17
C MET A 366 -0.57 -8.05 -9.82
N LEU A 367 0.11 -8.89 -10.61
CA LEU A 367 -0.49 -10.06 -11.25
C LEU A 367 -0.84 -11.14 -10.22
N GLU A 368 0.07 -11.42 -9.28
CA GLU A 368 -0.13 -12.41 -8.22
C GLU A 368 -1.28 -12.02 -7.27
N LEU A 369 -1.29 -10.76 -6.80
CA LEU A 369 -2.34 -10.26 -5.91
C LEU A 369 -3.70 -10.16 -6.63
N GLY A 370 -3.70 -9.81 -7.90
CA GLY A 370 -4.91 -9.73 -8.73
C GLY A 370 -5.62 -11.07 -8.91
N ALA A 371 -4.90 -12.18 -8.78
CA ALA A 371 -5.44 -13.54 -8.86
C ALA A 371 -6.13 -14.02 -7.57
N ILE A 372 -6.04 -13.27 -6.45
CA ILE A 372 -6.65 -13.63 -5.17
C ILE A 372 -8.00 -12.93 -5.05
N ASP A 373 -9.09 -13.69 -4.94
CA ASP A 373 -10.47 -13.15 -4.96
C ASP A 373 -10.73 -12.08 -3.91
N GLU A 374 -10.22 -12.26 -2.71
CA GLU A 374 -10.45 -11.35 -1.58
C GLU A 374 -9.64 -10.04 -1.67
N VAL A 375 -8.61 -9.97 -2.52
CA VAL A 375 -7.84 -8.72 -2.71
C VAL A 375 -8.61 -7.78 -3.62
N ALA A 376 -9.01 -6.63 -3.09
CA ALA A 376 -9.77 -5.61 -3.82
C ALA A 376 -8.89 -4.61 -4.55
N SER A 377 -7.76 -4.20 -3.96
CA SER A 377 -6.82 -3.24 -4.54
C SER A 377 -5.45 -3.30 -3.87
N ALA A 378 -4.44 -2.77 -4.55
CA ALA A 378 -3.10 -2.64 -4.01
C ALA A 378 -2.52 -1.24 -4.32
N HIS A 379 -1.75 -0.66 -3.37
CA HIS A 379 -1.26 0.71 -3.45
C HIS A 379 0.25 0.73 -3.20
N MET A 380 1.01 1.05 -4.25
CA MET A 380 2.47 1.12 -4.14
C MET A 380 2.91 2.32 -3.31
N TYR A 381 3.76 2.08 -2.34
CA TYR A 381 4.40 3.09 -1.53
C TYR A 381 5.78 3.44 -2.12
N ASP A 382 6.06 4.63 -2.55
CA ASP A 382 5.32 5.85 -2.42
C ASP A 382 5.11 6.49 -3.81
N GLY A 383 3.93 6.99 -4.07
CA GLY A 383 3.60 7.65 -5.34
C GLY A 383 3.92 9.14 -5.39
N GLN A 384 4.45 9.72 -4.31
CA GLN A 384 4.79 11.13 -4.23
C GLN A 384 6.06 11.47 -5.00
N PRO A 385 6.06 12.54 -5.84
CA PRO A 385 7.25 12.97 -6.55
C PRO A 385 8.29 13.62 -5.62
N ALA A 386 9.48 13.79 -6.15
CA ALA A 386 10.57 14.62 -5.71
C ALA A 386 11.41 14.11 -4.54
N LEU A 387 10.94 14.08 -3.32
CA LEU A 387 11.82 13.87 -2.16
C LEU A 387 11.67 12.51 -1.48
N SER A 388 10.66 11.73 -1.87
CA SER A 388 10.50 10.39 -1.34
C SER A 388 11.56 9.45 -1.95
N PRO A 389 12.40 8.79 -1.12
CA PRO A 389 13.31 7.76 -1.62
C PRO A 389 12.57 6.51 -2.09
N TRP A 390 11.26 6.46 -1.89
CA TRP A 390 10.38 5.35 -2.24
C TRP A 390 9.61 5.59 -3.54
N CYS A 391 9.64 6.82 -4.09
CA CYS A 391 9.00 7.11 -5.37
C CYS A 391 9.78 6.45 -6.50
N ALA A 392 9.33 5.27 -6.92
CA ALA A 392 9.99 4.49 -7.96
C ALA A 392 9.44 4.75 -9.37
N ILE A 393 8.35 5.53 -9.51
CA ILE A 393 7.73 5.80 -10.81
C ILE A 393 8.41 6.93 -11.58
N CYS A 394 9.01 7.88 -10.88
CA CYS A 394 9.76 8.97 -11.51
C CYS A 394 10.96 9.38 -10.67
N ASP A 395 11.88 10.07 -11.30
CA ASP A 395 12.97 10.72 -10.60
C ASP A 395 12.53 12.05 -9.95
N ARG A 396 13.50 12.75 -9.33
CA ARG A 396 13.25 14.05 -8.67
C ARG A 396 12.82 15.18 -9.63
N PHE A 397 12.94 14.97 -10.93
CA PHE A 397 12.53 15.92 -11.96
C PHE A 397 11.19 15.55 -12.60
N GLY A 398 10.60 14.42 -12.22
CA GLY A 398 9.39 13.88 -12.78
C GLY A 398 9.60 13.02 -14.03
N GLU A 399 10.86 12.69 -14.37
CA GLU A 399 11.14 11.82 -15.52
C GLU A 399 10.82 10.36 -15.19
N PRO A 400 10.10 9.65 -16.08
CA PRO A 400 9.68 8.28 -15.86
C PRO A 400 10.82 7.29 -15.67
N LEU A 401 10.69 6.41 -14.67
CA LEU A 401 11.62 5.31 -14.38
C LEU A 401 11.04 3.96 -14.84
N LYS A 402 11.80 2.87 -14.71
CA LYS A 402 11.36 1.54 -15.18
C LYS A 402 10.03 1.12 -14.55
N THR A 403 9.80 1.43 -13.28
CA THR A 403 8.56 1.08 -12.57
C THR A 403 7.34 1.82 -13.12
N TYR A 404 7.49 3.06 -13.60
CA TYR A 404 6.41 3.74 -14.32
C TYR A 404 5.90 2.93 -15.50
N TYR A 405 6.80 2.39 -16.32
CA TYR A 405 6.41 1.58 -17.49
C TYR A 405 5.75 0.26 -17.09
N ALA A 406 6.14 -0.32 -15.96
CA ALA A 406 5.46 -1.47 -15.39
C ALA A 406 3.99 -1.15 -15.03
N PHE A 407 3.77 -0.03 -14.35
CA PHE A 407 2.41 0.43 -14.01
C PHE A 407 1.60 0.76 -15.27
N LYS A 408 2.22 1.37 -16.28
CA LYS A 408 1.58 1.65 -17.55
C LYS A 408 1.16 0.37 -18.27
N MET A 409 2.02 -0.67 -18.30
CA MET A 409 1.67 -1.99 -18.87
C MET A 409 0.49 -2.63 -18.14
N PHE A 410 0.46 -2.57 -16.81
CA PHE A 410 -0.68 -3.08 -16.04
C PHE A 410 -1.94 -2.24 -16.29
N GLY A 411 -1.80 -0.92 -16.44
CA GLY A 411 -2.90 -0.03 -16.83
C GLY A 411 -3.54 -0.40 -18.17
N GLU A 412 -2.77 -0.88 -19.16
CA GLU A 412 -3.30 -1.41 -20.43
C GLU A 412 -4.15 -2.67 -20.20
N LEU A 413 -3.67 -3.61 -19.37
CA LEU A 413 -4.43 -4.80 -18.99
C LEU A 413 -5.73 -4.42 -18.26
N TYR A 414 -5.66 -3.49 -17.33
CA TYR A 414 -6.83 -3.02 -16.56
C TYR A 414 -7.87 -2.34 -17.45
N ARG A 415 -7.45 -1.54 -18.43
CA ARG A 415 -8.35 -0.88 -19.39
C ARG A 415 -9.06 -1.86 -20.32
N ALA A 416 -8.46 -3.00 -20.65
CA ALA A 416 -9.12 -4.07 -21.41
C ALA A 416 -10.38 -4.57 -20.67
N GLY A 417 -10.34 -4.68 -19.38
CA GLY A 417 -11.50 -4.75 -18.51
C GLY A 417 -11.95 -6.17 -18.13
N ALA A 418 -12.37 -7.02 -19.07
CA ALA A 418 -12.86 -8.36 -18.77
C ALA A 418 -11.68 -9.34 -18.67
N SER A 419 -11.41 -9.87 -17.48
CA SER A 419 -10.39 -10.91 -17.28
C SER A 419 -10.83 -12.23 -17.93
N VAL A 420 -9.88 -13.01 -18.42
CA VAL A 420 -10.09 -14.36 -18.95
C VAL A 420 -9.13 -15.34 -18.28
N TYR A 421 -9.44 -16.63 -18.39
CA TYR A 421 -8.57 -17.68 -17.84
C TYR A 421 -7.15 -17.55 -18.40
N CYS A 422 -6.20 -17.46 -17.46
CA CYS A 422 -4.77 -17.37 -17.77
C CYS A 422 -3.99 -18.10 -16.67
N GLU A 423 -3.17 -19.08 -17.06
CA GLU A 423 -2.40 -19.90 -16.14
C GLU A 423 -0.95 -19.98 -16.59
N SER A 424 -0.02 -19.78 -15.65
CA SER A 424 1.38 -20.08 -15.82
C SER A 424 1.65 -21.48 -15.28
N GLU A 425 1.97 -22.44 -16.16
CA GLU A 425 2.30 -23.80 -15.77
C GLU A 425 3.59 -23.81 -14.95
N GLN A 426 3.52 -24.45 -13.78
CA GLN A 426 4.70 -24.71 -12.97
C GLN A 426 5.41 -25.98 -13.50
N SER A 427 6.72 -25.90 -13.66
CA SER A 427 7.51 -27.10 -13.99
C SER A 427 7.58 -28.03 -12.79
N GLU A 428 7.47 -29.34 -13.01
CA GLU A 428 7.62 -30.34 -11.93
C GLU A 428 8.93 -30.13 -11.15
N GLY A 429 8.84 -30.12 -9.84
CA GLY A 429 9.97 -29.98 -8.93
C GLY A 429 10.38 -28.55 -8.57
N TYR A 430 9.65 -27.51 -9.02
CA TYR A 430 9.89 -26.12 -8.69
C TYR A 430 8.71 -25.54 -7.90
N ALA A 431 8.99 -24.77 -6.86
CA ALA A 431 7.95 -24.11 -6.06
C ALA A 431 7.20 -23.04 -6.89
N HIS A 432 7.88 -22.32 -7.76
CA HIS A 432 7.34 -21.33 -8.69
C HIS A 432 8.28 -21.11 -9.88
N SER A 433 7.70 -20.91 -11.08
CA SER A 433 8.48 -20.67 -12.31
C SER A 433 9.15 -19.30 -12.39
N GLY A 434 8.73 -18.34 -11.52
CA GLY A 434 9.10 -16.93 -11.64
C GLY A 434 8.39 -16.19 -12.78
N ILE A 435 7.41 -16.83 -13.43
CA ILE A 435 6.59 -16.26 -14.49
C ILE A 435 5.18 -16.01 -13.96
N TYR A 436 4.70 -14.79 -14.15
CA TYR A 436 3.38 -14.31 -13.74
C TYR A 436 2.65 -13.81 -14.97
N ALA A 437 1.38 -14.14 -15.12
CA ALA A 437 0.62 -13.77 -16.30
C ALA A 437 -0.85 -13.48 -15.98
N ALA A 438 -1.45 -12.60 -16.76
CA ALA A 438 -2.89 -12.39 -16.81
C ALA A 438 -3.29 -11.96 -18.22
N ALA A 439 -4.55 -12.21 -18.58
CA ALA A 439 -5.11 -11.83 -19.86
C ALA A 439 -6.49 -11.20 -19.69
N ALA A 440 -6.85 -10.33 -20.64
CA ALA A 440 -8.14 -9.64 -20.64
C ALA A 440 -8.61 -9.36 -22.06
N THR A 441 -9.93 -9.19 -22.20
CA THR A 441 -10.60 -8.78 -23.43
C THR A 441 -11.29 -7.44 -23.25
N SER A 442 -11.29 -6.63 -24.30
CA SER A 442 -12.01 -5.36 -24.36
C SER A 442 -13.38 -5.54 -25.02
N ALA A 443 -14.28 -4.58 -24.81
CA ALA A 443 -15.62 -4.59 -25.39
C ALA A 443 -15.63 -4.50 -26.92
N ASP A 444 -14.56 -4.00 -27.53
CA ASP A 444 -14.38 -3.91 -28.98
C ASP A 444 -13.85 -5.21 -29.63
N GLY A 445 -13.64 -6.26 -28.82
CA GLY A 445 -13.11 -7.55 -29.26
C GLY A 445 -11.59 -7.64 -29.30
N SER A 446 -10.87 -6.56 -29.00
CA SER A 446 -9.42 -6.62 -28.79
C SER A 446 -9.09 -7.35 -27.47
N ALA A 447 -7.88 -7.88 -27.38
CA ALA A 447 -7.44 -8.57 -26.18
C ALA A 447 -5.99 -8.24 -25.86
N CYS A 448 -5.58 -8.49 -24.61
CA CYS A 448 -4.19 -8.40 -24.23
C CYS A 448 -3.78 -9.51 -23.25
N VAL A 449 -2.52 -9.87 -23.32
CA VAL A 449 -1.86 -10.82 -22.41
C VAL A 449 -0.62 -10.14 -21.85
N LEU A 450 -0.55 -10.01 -20.54
CA LEU A 450 0.61 -9.47 -19.83
C LEU A 450 1.36 -10.63 -19.18
N VAL A 451 2.65 -10.73 -19.46
CA VAL A 451 3.56 -11.73 -18.88
C VAL A 451 4.73 -11.01 -18.25
N SER A 452 4.98 -11.28 -16.98
CA SER A 452 6.11 -10.73 -16.21
C SER A 452 7.03 -11.84 -15.74
N SER A 453 8.33 -11.57 -15.72
CA SER A 453 9.37 -12.46 -15.19
C SER A 453 10.06 -11.78 -14.01
N PHE A 454 9.97 -12.40 -12.84
CA PHE A 454 10.75 -12.04 -11.65
C PHE A 454 11.54 -13.26 -11.20
N GLU A 455 12.84 -13.24 -11.44
CA GLU A 455 13.72 -14.40 -11.27
C GLU A 455 13.30 -15.62 -12.07
N GLY A 456 12.61 -15.43 -13.19
CA GLY A 456 12.06 -16.49 -14.02
C GLY A 456 13.00 -17.03 -15.10
N CYS A 457 12.41 -17.77 -16.04
CA CYS A 457 13.11 -18.37 -17.17
C CYS A 457 13.21 -17.44 -18.39
N GLY A 458 14.09 -17.79 -19.35
CA GLY A 458 14.35 -16.99 -20.54
C GLY A 458 13.30 -17.12 -21.67
N VAL A 459 12.56 -18.24 -21.77
CA VAL A 459 11.60 -18.49 -22.86
C VAL A 459 10.23 -18.86 -22.30
N VAL A 460 9.20 -18.16 -22.75
CA VAL A 460 7.80 -18.46 -22.43
C VAL A 460 7.08 -18.90 -23.70
N ASP A 461 6.48 -20.08 -23.65
CA ASP A 461 5.58 -20.63 -24.66
C ASP A 461 4.15 -20.15 -24.36
N LEU A 462 3.74 -19.03 -24.96
CA LEU A 462 2.39 -18.49 -24.82
C LEU A 462 1.44 -19.22 -25.77
N ARG A 463 0.46 -19.94 -25.21
CA ARG A 463 -0.58 -20.68 -25.93
C ARG A 463 -1.92 -19.98 -25.77
N LEU A 464 -2.56 -19.68 -26.90
CA LEU A 464 -3.80 -18.94 -26.97
C LEU A 464 -4.93 -19.87 -27.48
N GLU A 465 -5.97 -20.01 -26.68
CA GLU A 465 -7.16 -20.83 -26.96
C GLU A 465 -8.41 -19.95 -26.97
N GLY A 466 -9.49 -20.40 -27.60
CA GLY A 466 -10.77 -19.70 -27.58
C GLY A 466 -10.77 -18.34 -28.25
N ILE A 467 -9.80 -18.03 -29.13
CA ILE A 467 -9.74 -16.76 -29.83
C ILE A 467 -10.96 -16.65 -30.77
N PRO A 468 -11.79 -15.56 -30.66
CA PRO A 468 -13.06 -15.45 -31.37
C PRO A 468 -12.92 -15.35 -32.89
N SER A 469 -11.78 -14.90 -33.43
CA SER A 469 -11.53 -14.71 -34.86
C SER A 469 -10.46 -15.67 -35.36
N ASP A 470 -10.48 -15.93 -36.63
CA ASP A 470 -9.48 -16.79 -37.29
C ASP A 470 -8.18 -16.06 -37.59
N LEU A 471 -8.17 -14.75 -37.53
CA LEU A 471 -6.99 -13.94 -37.82
C LEU A 471 -6.86 -12.78 -36.81
N TYR A 472 -5.71 -12.72 -36.15
CA TYR A 472 -5.33 -11.63 -35.27
C TYR A 472 -3.92 -11.13 -35.57
N THR A 473 -3.74 -9.82 -35.41
CA THR A 473 -2.42 -9.23 -35.34
C THR A 473 -1.99 -9.16 -33.89
N ALA A 474 -0.92 -9.85 -33.53
CA ALA A 474 -0.30 -9.76 -32.21
C ALA A 474 0.81 -8.71 -32.25
N GLU A 475 0.66 -7.63 -31.50
CA GLU A 475 1.71 -6.65 -31.28
C GLU A 475 2.36 -6.88 -29.93
N VAL A 476 3.69 -6.98 -29.92
CA VAL A 476 4.48 -7.31 -28.74
C VAL A 476 5.14 -6.03 -28.22
N PHE A 477 4.91 -5.69 -26.94
CA PHE A 477 5.54 -4.56 -26.25
C PHE A 477 6.45 -5.08 -25.15
N ILE A 478 7.66 -4.55 -25.05
CA ILE A 478 8.73 -5.11 -24.22
C ILE A 478 9.18 -4.09 -23.17
N LEU A 479 9.30 -4.56 -21.93
CA LEU A 479 9.95 -3.87 -20.82
C LEU A 479 11.09 -4.74 -20.30
N ASP A 480 12.33 -4.29 -20.47
CA ASP A 480 13.53 -4.98 -20.00
C ASP A 480 14.61 -3.99 -19.52
N GLY A 481 15.85 -4.43 -19.39
CA GLY A 481 16.97 -3.57 -18.98
C GLY A 481 17.22 -2.40 -19.93
N VAL A 482 16.85 -2.54 -21.20
CA VAL A 482 17.08 -1.56 -22.28
C VAL A 482 15.80 -0.87 -22.70
N LYS A 483 14.77 -1.66 -23.03
CA LYS A 483 13.49 -1.19 -23.57
C LYS A 483 12.55 -0.69 -22.46
N ASN A 484 11.83 0.38 -22.76
CA ASN A 484 10.89 1.05 -21.87
C ASN A 484 9.44 0.94 -22.39
N PHE A 485 8.88 -0.27 -22.39
CA PHE A 485 7.55 -0.51 -22.96
C PHE A 485 7.52 -0.18 -24.47
N GLU A 486 8.54 -0.58 -25.17
CA GLU A 486 8.70 -0.32 -26.60
C GLU A 486 8.06 -1.43 -27.42
N ARG A 487 7.50 -1.03 -28.57
CA ARG A 487 6.94 -1.96 -29.54
C ARG A 487 8.08 -2.78 -30.15
N GLY A 488 7.94 -4.11 -30.08
CA GLY A 488 8.77 -5.09 -30.77
C GLY A 488 8.12 -5.56 -32.07
N ASP A 489 8.28 -6.85 -32.35
CA ASP A 489 7.76 -7.46 -33.58
C ASP A 489 6.23 -7.58 -33.55
N SER A 490 5.64 -7.54 -34.76
CA SER A 490 4.23 -7.84 -34.99
C SER A 490 4.13 -9.22 -35.68
N VAL A 491 3.24 -10.06 -35.17
CA VAL A 491 3.05 -11.44 -35.63
C VAL A 491 1.60 -11.66 -36.04
N GLN A 492 1.40 -12.21 -37.25
CA GLN A 492 0.07 -12.66 -37.66
C GLN A 492 -0.22 -14.03 -37.05
N LEU A 493 -1.32 -14.12 -36.31
CA LEU A 493 -1.88 -15.36 -35.78
C LEU A 493 -3.00 -15.82 -36.70
N ASN A 494 -3.06 -17.10 -37.00
CA ASN A 494 -4.13 -17.72 -37.78
C ASN A 494 -4.68 -18.95 -37.04
N GLY A 495 -5.78 -19.52 -37.55
CA GLY A 495 -6.49 -20.63 -36.91
C GLY A 495 -5.62 -21.85 -36.54
N GLN A 496 -4.46 -22.00 -37.17
CA GLN A 496 -3.49 -23.07 -36.88
C GLN A 496 -2.32 -22.60 -36.00
N LYS A 497 -2.00 -21.29 -35.98
CA LYS A 497 -0.88 -20.73 -35.25
C LYS A 497 -1.40 -19.86 -34.09
N LYS A 498 -1.74 -20.52 -33.01
CA LYS A 498 -2.21 -19.88 -31.75
C LYS A 498 -1.12 -19.96 -30.68
N ARG A 499 0.14 -19.75 -31.06
CA ARG A 499 1.30 -19.89 -30.20
C ARG A 499 2.34 -18.81 -30.48
N LEU A 500 2.86 -18.21 -29.43
CA LEU A 500 3.97 -17.26 -29.49
C LEU A 500 5.09 -17.72 -28.56
N LEU A 501 6.33 -17.63 -29.02
CA LEU A 501 7.51 -17.78 -28.15
C LEU A 501 7.99 -16.40 -27.75
N LEU A 502 7.94 -16.11 -26.46
CA LEU A 502 8.37 -14.85 -25.87
C LEU A 502 9.72 -15.03 -25.19
N ASN A 503 10.69 -14.18 -25.53
CA ASN A 503 11.96 -14.15 -24.83
C ASN A 503 11.89 -13.10 -23.72
N LEU A 504 12.01 -13.53 -22.48
CA LEU A 504 12.07 -12.68 -21.31
C LEU A 504 13.43 -12.78 -20.64
N SER A 505 13.95 -11.66 -20.17
CA SER A 505 15.09 -11.63 -19.26
C SER A 505 14.67 -12.13 -17.88
N GLU A 506 15.64 -12.41 -17.02
CA GLU A 506 15.38 -12.79 -15.61
C GLU A 506 14.44 -11.80 -14.90
N TYR A 507 14.55 -10.52 -15.25
CA TYR A 507 13.65 -9.44 -14.84
C TYR A 507 13.15 -8.72 -16.08
N GLY A 508 11.85 -8.68 -16.27
CA GLY A 508 11.25 -8.01 -17.42
C GLY A 508 9.80 -8.39 -17.64
N ALA A 509 9.19 -7.81 -18.65
CA ALA A 509 7.80 -8.10 -19.00
C ALA A 509 7.53 -7.92 -20.50
N VAL A 510 6.48 -8.59 -20.93
CA VAL A 510 5.95 -8.48 -22.29
C VAL A 510 4.43 -8.30 -22.21
N LEU A 511 3.91 -7.29 -22.89
CA LEU A 511 2.49 -7.14 -23.18
C LEU A 511 2.23 -7.50 -24.63
N VAL A 512 1.38 -8.50 -24.86
CA VAL A 512 0.90 -8.87 -26.20
C VAL A 512 -0.49 -8.29 -26.37
N LYS A 513 -0.67 -7.42 -27.36
CA LYS A 513 -1.97 -6.88 -27.76
C LYS A 513 -2.46 -7.60 -29.01
N LEU A 514 -3.72 -8.00 -29.02
CA LEU A 514 -4.38 -8.73 -30.10
C LEU A 514 -5.51 -7.88 -30.67
N TYR A 515 -5.46 -7.66 -31.99
CA TYR A 515 -6.43 -6.84 -32.74
C TYR A 515 -7.04 -7.61 -33.89
#